data_86d182139a2883357abf51987ba37d6b
#
_entry.id   86d182139a2883357abf51987ba37d6b
#
_cell.length_a   1.000
_cell.length_b   1.000
_cell.length_c   1.000
_cell.angle_alpha   90.00
_cell.angle_beta   90.00
_cell.angle_gamma   90.00
#
_symmetry.space_group_name_H-M   'P 1'
#
loop_
_entity.id
_entity.type
_entity.pdbx_description
1 polymer ?
#
loop_
_entity_poly.entity_id
_entity_poly.type
_entity_poly.pdbx_seq_one_letter_code
_entity_poly.pdbx_strand_id
1 'polypeptide(L)'
;MSHPSKKTRVRHRAPARLSTATPDDYLDAFVSLFPPRVIQRIAEESGFVRRYRKLDPVAFLYTLAFETGPQLQRTIEALRHAYNRRAPDPILSMGGFYERFTPELVEFLRPCVAYGLARLRSAPGNRLGPKLARFTDVLIQDSTIIRLFAALAKFYPSARLAKTTKSNRTAGVKIATLFSARANGPARLELTGERTPEVDTLKVGPWVKDAVLLADLGFYQHRGFARIEEQGGFYLSRLKKNANPLLIGSHLLHRGRAIDLVGKRWNEVAPRLHREVLDAEVELSFQRRSYRGKARGDTLRARLIAVWDEEHREYHAYVTNLPIEALSAEEVADLYRVRWSVELLFKEAKGSFHLDRVATSNRYVAESLIWTSWLALLVSRRGHNVLLEHVPPEERFRYPPLRWSRMFRDEAREFLPHVLQRLRRRKVIPDPLDELLGRLDVRMRDPNITRERFRQGWFG
;
A
#
# COMPACT_ATOMS: atom_id res chain seq x y z
N MET A 1 45.17 28.61 -42.77
CA MET A 1 45.14 28.66 -41.28
C MET A 1 43.71 28.91 -40.83
N SER A 2 43.01 27.87 -40.45
CA SER A 2 41.60 27.93 -40.04
C SER A 2 41.55 27.85 -38.50
N HIS A 3 40.94 28.84 -37.86
CA HIS A 3 40.76 28.93 -36.42
C HIS A 3 39.70 27.91 -35.97
N PRO A 4 39.91 27.16 -34.90
CA PRO A 4 38.89 26.29 -34.30
C PRO A 4 37.84 27.10 -33.54
N SER A 5 36.57 26.92 -33.88
CA SER A 5 35.43 27.53 -33.21
C SER A 5 35.35 27.09 -31.77
N LYS A 6 35.35 28.02 -30.81
CA LYS A 6 35.06 27.74 -29.40
C LYS A 6 33.63 27.25 -29.23
N LYS A 7 33.46 25.95 -29.02
CA LYS A 7 32.16 25.39 -28.56
C LYS A 7 31.87 25.99 -27.17
N THR A 8 30.90 26.90 -27.12
CA THR A 8 30.36 27.44 -25.87
C THR A 8 29.69 26.28 -25.12
N ARG A 9 30.28 25.82 -24.02
CA ARG A 9 29.65 24.90 -23.10
C ARG A 9 28.42 25.59 -22.51
N VAL A 10 27.22 25.23 -23.00
CA VAL A 10 25.98 25.58 -22.35
C VAL A 10 26.02 24.91 -20.98
N ARG A 11 26.21 25.70 -19.93
CA ARG A 11 26.03 25.25 -18.55
C ARG A 11 24.54 24.96 -18.42
N HIS A 12 24.13 23.69 -18.51
CA HIS A 12 22.81 23.27 -18.10
C HIS A 12 22.68 23.62 -16.61
N ARG A 13 21.92 24.67 -16.34
CA ARG A 13 21.53 25.03 -14.98
C ARG A 13 20.80 23.81 -14.40
N ALA A 14 21.26 23.28 -13.26
CA ALA A 14 20.57 22.21 -12.58
C ALA A 14 19.09 22.61 -12.41
N PRO A 15 18.13 21.69 -12.69
CA PRO A 15 16.72 22.01 -12.56
C PRO A 15 16.43 22.47 -11.14
N ALA A 16 15.68 23.55 -10.99
CA ALA A 16 15.33 24.12 -9.68
C ALA A 16 14.55 23.09 -8.86
N ARG A 17 14.82 23.04 -7.56
CA ARG A 17 14.06 22.29 -6.57
C ARG A 17 12.60 22.80 -6.56
N LEU A 18 11.64 21.89 -6.62
CA LEU A 18 10.20 22.22 -6.56
C LEU A 18 9.64 22.14 -5.15
N SER A 19 10.19 21.25 -4.31
CA SER A 19 9.75 21.09 -2.93
C SER A 19 10.38 22.17 -2.03
N THR A 20 9.56 22.75 -1.17
CA THR A 20 9.98 23.67 -0.11
C THR A 20 10.24 22.95 1.23
N ALA A 21 10.14 21.62 1.27
CA ALA A 21 10.36 20.83 2.48
C ALA A 21 11.77 21.01 3.03
N THR A 22 11.88 21.23 4.33
CA THR A 22 13.14 21.42 5.06
C THR A 22 13.62 20.11 5.69
N PRO A 23 14.89 19.99 6.11
CA PRO A 23 15.36 18.87 6.91
C PRO A 23 14.51 18.59 8.15
N ASP A 24 14.07 19.63 8.85
CA ASP A 24 13.23 19.50 10.04
C ASP A 24 11.86 18.88 9.74
N ASP A 25 11.23 19.19 8.61
CA ASP A 25 9.96 18.60 8.21
C ASP A 25 10.08 17.08 8.07
N TYR A 26 11.18 16.59 7.47
CA TYR A 26 11.42 15.16 7.35
C TYR A 26 11.76 14.51 8.69
N LEU A 27 12.65 15.12 9.48
CA LEU A 27 13.06 14.56 10.75
C LEU A 27 11.91 14.48 11.74
N ASP A 28 11.09 15.52 11.83
CA ASP A 28 9.90 15.54 12.69
C ASP A 28 8.86 14.54 12.22
N ALA A 29 8.68 14.39 10.92
CA ALA A 29 7.80 13.39 10.34
C ALA A 29 8.24 11.95 10.69
N PHE A 30 9.53 11.65 10.57
CA PHE A 30 10.07 10.33 10.91
C PHE A 30 9.97 10.03 12.41
N VAL A 31 10.32 11.01 13.26
CA VAL A 31 10.20 10.87 14.72
C VAL A 31 8.75 10.73 15.17
N SER A 32 7.82 11.46 14.54
CA SER A 32 6.39 11.37 14.84
C SER A 32 5.77 10.04 14.43
N LEU A 33 6.35 9.36 13.42
CA LEU A 33 5.89 8.05 12.97
C LEU A 33 6.12 6.97 14.03
N PHE A 34 7.26 7.03 14.73
CA PHE A 34 7.65 6.09 15.78
C PHE A 34 8.22 6.80 17.02
N PRO A 35 7.38 7.43 17.87
CA PRO A 35 7.86 8.14 19.04
C PRO A 35 8.59 7.22 20.02
N PRO A 36 9.73 7.64 20.61
CA PRO A 36 10.53 6.81 21.53
C PRO A 36 9.74 6.16 22.65
N ARG A 37 8.86 6.92 23.31
CA ARG A 37 8.03 6.41 24.39
C ARG A 37 7.12 5.26 23.96
N VAL A 38 6.62 5.29 22.72
CA VAL A 38 5.77 4.23 22.18
C VAL A 38 6.61 3.01 21.86
N ILE A 39 7.78 3.18 21.23
CA ILE A 39 8.69 2.07 20.95
C ILE A 39 9.12 1.37 22.23
N GLN A 40 9.53 2.13 23.25
CA GLN A 40 9.95 1.60 24.54
C GLN A 40 8.84 0.79 25.22
N ARG A 41 7.63 1.36 25.30
CA ARG A 41 6.46 0.66 25.84
C ARG A 41 6.18 -0.65 25.11
N ILE A 42 6.15 -0.65 23.78
CA ILE A 42 5.91 -1.88 23.00
C ILE A 42 7.04 -2.90 23.23
N ALA A 43 8.29 -2.46 23.35
CA ALA A 43 9.42 -3.35 23.62
C ALA A 43 9.33 -4.03 24.99
N GLU A 44 8.82 -3.33 25.99
CA GLU A 44 8.55 -3.87 27.34
C GLU A 44 7.35 -4.83 27.33
N GLU A 45 6.21 -4.39 26.77
CA GLU A 45 4.98 -5.17 26.69
C GLU A 45 5.16 -6.48 25.91
N SER A 46 5.98 -6.48 24.86
CA SER A 46 6.30 -7.67 24.07
C SER A 46 7.33 -8.60 24.74
N GLY A 47 7.98 -8.15 25.80
CA GLY A 47 9.09 -8.86 26.44
C GLY A 47 10.38 -8.86 25.64
N PHE A 48 10.45 -8.11 24.52
CA PHE A 48 11.64 -7.99 23.68
C PHE A 48 12.81 -7.32 24.43
N VAL A 49 12.52 -6.36 25.28
CA VAL A 49 13.48 -5.76 26.21
C VAL A 49 13.01 -5.93 27.65
N ARG A 50 13.67 -6.82 28.39
CA ARG A 50 13.42 -7.02 29.82
C ARG A 50 14.32 -6.17 30.72
N ARG A 51 15.50 -5.78 30.18
CA ARG A 51 16.50 -4.96 30.89
C ARG A 51 17.25 -4.10 29.85
N TYR A 52 17.30 -2.80 30.09
CA TYR A 52 18.03 -1.83 29.25
C TYR A 52 19.54 -1.87 29.53
N ARG A 53 20.24 -2.92 29.08
CA ARG A 53 21.69 -3.06 29.27
C ARG A 53 22.49 -2.84 28.00
N LYS A 54 22.17 -3.62 26.93
CA LYS A 54 22.96 -3.68 25.70
C LYS A 54 22.14 -3.33 24.45
N LEU A 55 20.82 -3.35 24.54
CA LEU A 55 19.94 -3.07 23.43
C LEU A 55 19.09 -1.83 23.71
N ASP A 56 19.23 -0.83 22.85
CA ASP A 56 18.31 0.31 22.76
C ASP A 56 17.25 -0.03 21.71
N PRO A 57 15.98 -0.28 22.10
CA PRO A 57 14.92 -0.66 21.17
C PRO A 57 14.59 0.46 20.17
N VAL A 58 14.81 1.73 20.55
CA VAL A 58 14.58 2.88 19.66
C VAL A 58 15.63 2.89 18.55
N ALA A 59 16.91 2.87 18.91
CA ALA A 59 17.98 2.79 17.92
C ALA A 59 17.89 1.53 17.05
N PHE A 60 17.45 0.40 17.65
CA PHE A 60 17.25 -0.86 16.94
C PHE A 60 16.15 -0.74 15.88
N LEU A 61 14.96 -0.26 16.24
CA LEU A 61 13.84 -0.09 15.31
C LEU A 61 14.20 0.84 14.14
N TYR A 62 14.80 1.99 14.45
CA TYR A 62 15.21 2.95 13.42
C TYR A 62 16.32 2.41 12.52
N THR A 63 17.27 1.64 13.07
CA THR A 63 18.28 0.95 12.26
C THR A 63 17.62 -0.01 11.27
N LEU A 64 16.67 -0.84 11.73
CA LEU A 64 15.93 -1.75 10.85
C LEU A 64 15.15 -1.00 9.76
N ALA A 65 14.57 0.15 10.09
CA ALA A 65 13.73 0.92 9.17
C ALA A 65 14.52 1.69 8.09
N PHE A 66 15.72 2.17 8.41
CA PHE A 66 16.51 3.02 7.52
C PHE A 66 17.67 2.33 6.81
N GLU A 67 18.19 1.23 7.36
CA GLU A 67 19.28 0.48 6.74
C GLU A 67 18.73 -0.51 5.70
N THR A 68 18.25 0.01 4.58
CA THR A 68 17.56 -0.72 3.50
C THR A 68 18.30 -0.68 2.17
N GLY A 69 19.47 -0.05 2.12
CA GLY A 69 20.24 0.17 0.88
C GLY A 69 20.55 -1.09 0.09
N PRO A 70 20.81 -0.98 -1.23
CA PRO A 70 21.01 -2.12 -2.13
C PRO A 70 22.25 -2.94 -1.79
N GLN A 71 23.23 -2.35 -1.09
CA GLN A 71 24.45 -3.01 -0.65
C GLN A 71 24.25 -3.84 0.64
N LEU A 72 23.18 -3.60 1.37
CA LEU A 72 22.79 -4.46 2.46
C LEU A 72 22.11 -5.69 1.87
N GLN A 73 22.93 -6.70 1.60
CA GLN A 73 22.43 -8.06 1.69
C GLN A 73 21.81 -8.13 3.08
N ARG A 74 20.50 -8.27 3.20
CA ARG A 74 19.76 -8.31 4.48
C ARG A 74 20.17 -9.50 5.33
N THR A 75 21.47 -9.62 5.55
CA THR A 75 22.04 -10.57 6.48
C THR A 75 21.91 -9.97 7.89
N ILE A 76 21.68 -10.84 8.85
CA ILE A 76 21.65 -10.44 10.27
C ILE A 76 22.95 -9.73 10.67
N GLU A 77 24.07 -10.14 10.07
CA GLU A 77 25.37 -9.53 10.31
C GLU A 77 25.44 -8.08 9.81
N ALA A 78 24.94 -7.80 8.60
CA ALA A 78 24.91 -6.43 8.09
C ALA A 78 24.05 -5.52 8.98
N LEU A 79 22.91 -6.02 9.44
CA LEU A 79 22.05 -5.30 10.38
C LEU A 79 22.75 -5.06 11.73
N ARG A 80 23.49 -6.06 12.24
CA ARG A 80 24.32 -5.92 13.46
C ARG A 80 25.37 -4.84 13.31
N HIS A 81 26.11 -4.84 12.21
CA HIS A 81 27.12 -3.81 11.94
C HIS A 81 26.47 -2.42 11.84
N ALA A 82 25.35 -2.31 11.19
CA ALA A 82 24.60 -1.07 11.09
C ALA A 82 24.15 -0.57 12.47
N TYR A 83 23.60 -1.45 13.29
CA TYR A 83 23.20 -1.13 14.67
C TYR A 83 24.39 -0.69 15.51
N ASN A 84 25.46 -1.49 15.54
CA ASN A 84 26.65 -1.20 16.36
C ASN A 84 27.36 0.11 16.01
N ARG A 85 27.31 0.54 14.74
CA ARG A 85 27.82 1.88 14.34
C ARG A 85 27.06 3.04 14.97
N ARG A 86 25.84 2.80 15.45
CA ARG A 86 24.93 3.88 15.89
C ARG A 86 24.47 3.74 17.33
N ALA A 87 24.59 2.54 17.88
CA ALA A 87 24.22 2.26 19.28
C ALA A 87 25.29 2.78 20.23
N PRO A 88 24.89 3.15 21.45
CA PRO A 88 25.85 3.38 22.54
C PRO A 88 26.51 2.06 22.96
N ASP A 89 27.72 2.15 23.50
CA ASP A 89 28.37 0.99 24.13
C ASP A 89 27.47 0.32 25.19
N PRO A 90 27.57 -1.00 25.30
CA PRO A 90 28.49 -1.92 24.66
C PRO A 90 27.99 -2.48 23.31
N ILE A 91 28.95 -2.76 22.41
CA ILE A 91 28.72 -3.37 21.10
C ILE A 91 28.11 -4.78 21.25
N LEU A 92 27.09 -5.08 20.44
CA LEU A 92 26.51 -6.41 20.40
C LEU A 92 27.38 -7.37 19.57
N SER A 93 27.72 -8.52 20.16
CA SER A 93 28.38 -9.63 19.46
C SER A 93 27.44 -10.24 18.42
N MET A 94 27.96 -11.06 17.49
CA MET A 94 27.15 -11.76 16.48
C MET A 94 26.12 -12.67 17.15
N GLY A 95 26.51 -13.50 18.12
CA GLY A 95 25.60 -14.36 18.87
C GLY A 95 24.54 -13.54 19.60
N GLY A 96 24.95 -12.51 20.36
CA GLY A 96 24.01 -11.69 21.12
C GLY A 96 23.04 -10.88 20.25
N PHE A 97 23.39 -10.58 18.99
CA PHE A 97 22.46 -9.95 18.04
C PHE A 97 21.52 -10.99 17.41
N TYR A 98 22.04 -12.16 16.99
CA TYR A 98 21.25 -13.23 16.39
C TYR A 98 20.20 -13.78 17.37
N GLU A 99 20.56 -13.95 18.65
CA GLU A 99 19.65 -14.39 19.72
C GLU A 99 18.48 -13.45 19.97
N ARG A 100 18.47 -12.26 19.37
CA ARG A 100 17.32 -11.34 19.43
C ARG A 100 16.20 -11.69 18.46
N PHE A 101 16.47 -12.56 17.45
CA PHE A 101 15.45 -12.98 16.49
C PHE A 101 14.57 -14.09 17.06
N THR A 102 13.73 -13.72 18.00
CA THR A 102 12.85 -14.57 18.82
C THR A 102 11.38 -14.23 18.55
N PRO A 103 10.42 -14.98 19.11
CA PRO A 103 9.01 -14.60 19.10
C PRO A 103 8.77 -13.18 19.61
N GLU A 104 9.48 -12.78 20.67
CA GLU A 104 9.33 -11.46 21.28
C GLU A 104 9.73 -10.33 20.33
N LEU A 105 10.73 -10.53 19.46
CA LEU A 105 11.04 -9.55 18.43
C LEU A 105 9.88 -9.41 17.43
N VAL A 106 9.27 -10.51 17.00
CA VAL A 106 8.11 -10.48 16.10
C VAL A 106 6.94 -9.74 16.77
N GLU A 107 6.67 -10.04 18.05
CA GLU A 107 5.64 -9.37 18.87
C GLU A 107 5.97 -7.90 19.16
N PHE A 108 7.23 -7.48 19.09
CA PHE A 108 7.65 -6.08 19.11
C PHE A 108 7.43 -5.38 17.77
N LEU A 109 7.88 -5.99 16.66
CA LEU A 109 7.82 -5.36 15.33
C LEU A 109 6.40 -5.20 14.82
N ARG A 110 5.53 -6.19 15.04
CA ARG A 110 4.14 -6.18 14.57
C ARG A 110 3.33 -5.00 15.13
N PRO A 111 3.27 -4.74 16.44
CA PRO A 111 2.61 -3.55 16.98
C PRO A 111 3.28 -2.22 16.56
N CYS A 112 4.61 -2.20 16.40
CA CYS A 112 5.29 -1.02 15.86
C CYS A 112 4.81 -0.70 14.45
N VAL A 113 4.72 -1.70 13.57
CA VAL A 113 4.15 -1.53 12.22
C VAL A 113 2.70 -1.08 12.31
N ALA A 114 1.87 -1.71 13.13
CA ALA A 114 0.46 -1.32 13.31
C ALA A 114 0.31 0.14 13.79
N TYR A 115 1.16 0.58 14.70
CA TYR A 115 1.22 1.98 15.14
C TYR A 115 1.61 2.91 14.00
N GLY A 116 2.66 2.57 13.24
CA GLY A 116 3.10 3.35 12.08
C GLY A 116 2.02 3.49 11.00
N LEU A 117 1.27 2.41 10.73
CA LEU A 117 0.11 2.42 9.83
C LEU A 117 -0.97 3.41 10.30
N ALA A 118 -1.32 3.39 11.57
CA ALA A 118 -2.29 4.32 12.14
C ALA A 118 -1.81 5.78 12.04
N ARG A 119 -0.53 6.02 12.33
CA ARG A 119 0.09 7.35 12.21
C ARG A 119 0.14 7.84 10.77
N LEU A 120 0.45 6.97 9.81
CA LEU A 120 0.45 7.32 8.39
C LEU A 120 -0.94 7.76 7.93
N ARG A 121 -2.00 7.06 8.35
CA ARG A 121 -3.39 7.42 8.03
C ARG A 121 -3.84 8.76 8.63
N SER A 122 -3.40 9.07 9.83
CA SER A 122 -3.77 10.30 10.55
C SER A 122 -2.84 11.48 10.27
N ALA A 123 -1.84 11.33 9.39
CA ALA A 123 -0.90 12.40 9.10
C ALA A 123 -1.63 13.63 8.51
N PRO A 124 -1.25 14.85 8.94
CA PRO A 124 -1.76 16.08 8.33
C PRO A 124 -1.43 16.10 6.82
N GLY A 125 -2.26 16.77 6.02
CA GLY A 125 -2.01 16.92 4.58
C GLY A 125 -2.55 15.79 3.71
N ASN A 126 -2.82 14.60 4.26
CA ASN A 126 -3.41 13.50 3.52
C ASN A 126 -4.88 13.82 3.15
N ARG A 127 -5.12 14.09 1.87
CA ARG A 127 -6.46 14.43 1.35
C ARG A 127 -6.76 13.64 0.09
N LEU A 128 -8.04 13.33 -0.08
CA LEU A 128 -8.57 12.88 -1.36
C LEU A 128 -8.81 14.10 -2.25
N GLY A 129 -8.76 13.90 -3.56
CA GLY A 129 -9.10 14.96 -4.51
C GLY A 129 -10.57 15.40 -4.40
N PRO A 130 -10.92 16.54 -5.02
CA PRO A 130 -12.26 17.16 -4.87
C PRO A 130 -13.43 16.22 -5.17
N LYS A 131 -13.29 15.35 -6.17
CA LYS A 131 -14.32 14.37 -6.56
C LYS A 131 -14.60 13.32 -5.48
N LEU A 132 -13.64 13.05 -4.61
CA LEU A 132 -13.73 12.05 -3.55
C LEU A 132 -13.86 12.69 -2.16
N ALA A 133 -13.93 14.01 -2.05
CA ALA A 133 -13.91 14.74 -0.78
C ALA A 133 -15.08 14.37 0.17
N ARG A 134 -16.17 13.84 -0.38
CA ARG A 134 -17.31 13.34 0.40
C ARG A 134 -17.04 12.02 1.12
N PHE A 135 -16.04 11.28 0.71
CA PHE A 135 -15.67 10.00 1.31
C PHE A 135 -14.54 10.17 2.33
N THR A 136 -14.56 9.34 3.35
CA THR A 136 -13.50 9.35 4.37
C THR A 136 -12.18 8.79 3.82
N ASP A 137 -12.25 7.80 2.91
CA ASP A 137 -11.10 7.19 2.26
C ASP A 137 -11.52 6.43 0.99
N VAL A 138 -10.55 6.13 0.13
CA VAL A 138 -10.65 5.08 -0.89
C VAL A 138 -9.70 3.97 -0.48
N LEU A 139 -10.27 2.83 -0.17
CA LEU A 139 -9.56 1.67 0.35
C LEU A 139 -9.46 0.59 -0.73
N ILE A 140 -8.34 -0.10 -0.81
CA ILE A 140 -8.10 -1.15 -1.78
C ILE A 140 -7.61 -2.38 -1.05
N GLN A 141 -8.37 -3.49 -1.16
CA GLN A 141 -7.97 -4.76 -0.57
C GLN A 141 -7.32 -5.64 -1.64
N ASP A 142 -6.12 -6.12 -1.33
CA ASP A 142 -5.41 -7.08 -2.16
C ASP A 142 -4.44 -7.92 -1.32
N SER A 143 -3.83 -8.94 -1.90
CA SER A 143 -2.85 -9.78 -1.22
C SER A 143 -1.65 -10.08 -2.11
N THR A 144 -0.50 -10.31 -1.47
CA THR A 144 0.69 -10.81 -2.16
C THR A 144 1.25 -12.02 -1.44
N ILE A 145 1.89 -12.92 -2.22
CA ILE A 145 2.50 -14.13 -1.69
C ILE A 145 4.02 -13.98 -1.74
N ILE A 146 4.66 -14.37 -0.62
CA ILE A 146 6.10 -14.46 -0.51
C ILE A 146 6.48 -15.93 -0.37
N ARG A 147 7.45 -16.36 -1.18
CA ARG A 147 8.00 -17.73 -1.15
C ARG A 147 9.06 -17.83 -0.07
N LEU A 148 8.93 -18.85 0.77
CA LEU A 148 9.85 -19.16 1.84
C LEU A 148 10.51 -20.52 1.62
N PHE A 149 11.58 -20.81 2.36
CA PHE A 149 12.24 -22.12 2.33
C PHE A 149 11.31 -23.23 2.81
N ALA A 150 11.49 -24.43 2.26
CA ALA A 150 10.70 -25.64 2.54
C ALA A 150 10.62 -25.96 4.05
N ALA A 151 11.67 -25.72 4.80
CA ALA A 151 11.71 -25.92 6.25
C ALA A 151 10.61 -25.14 7.01
N LEU A 152 10.10 -24.07 6.42
CA LEU A 152 9.01 -23.25 6.99
C LEU A 152 7.61 -23.72 6.58
N ALA A 153 7.48 -24.80 5.79
CA ALA A 153 6.19 -25.30 5.30
C ALA A 153 5.26 -25.75 6.44
N LYS A 154 5.83 -26.19 7.59
CA LYS A 154 5.03 -26.53 8.78
C LYS A 154 4.28 -25.34 9.38
N PHE A 155 4.76 -24.12 9.16
CA PHE A 155 4.12 -22.88 9.64
C PHE A 155 3.33 -22.19 8.51
N TYR A 156 3.86 -22.24 7.28
CA TYR A 156 3.32 -21.55 6.11
C TYR A 156 3.24 -22.51 4.92
N PRO A 157 2.31 -23.49 4.94
CA PRO A 157 2.18 -24.46 3.87
C PRO A 157 1.78 -23.77 2.55
N SER A 158 2.50 -24.11 1.46
CA SER A 158 2.18 -23.61 0.12
C SER A 158 0.85 -24.19 -0.38
N ALA A 159 0.12 -23.40 -1.19
CA ALA A 159 -1.04 -23.88 -1.94
C ALA A 159 -0.64 -24.73 -3.16
N ARG A 160 0.57 -24.56 -3.67
CA ARG A 160 1.06 -25.33 -4.83
C ARG A 160 1.59 -26.69 -4.36
N LEU A 161 1.06 -27.76 -4.96
CA LEU A 161 1.61 -29.09 -4.80
C LEU A 161 3.01 -29.16 -5.47
N ALA A 162 3.96 -29.80 -4.78
CA ALA A 162 5.39 -29.84 -5.13
C ALA A 162 5.72 -30.60 -6.43
N LYS A 163 4.78 -30.80 -7.35
CA LYS A 163 4.95 -31.76 -8.49
C LYS A 163 5.98 -31.37 -9.55
N THR A 164 6.50 -30.16 -9.58
CA THR A 164 7.36 -29.75 -10.72
C THR A 164 8.43 -28.70 -10.46
N THR A 165 8.66 -28.22 -9.24
CA THR A 165 9.67 -27.17 -9.04
C THR A 165 10.97 -27.70 -8.47
N LYS A 166 12.06 -27.58 -9.24
CA LYS A 166 13.46 -27.67 -8.78
C LYS A 166 13.80 -26.64 -7.67
N SER A 167 12.83 -25.94 -7.15
CA SER A 167 12.97 -24.89 -6.13
C SER A 167 12.72 -25.48 -4.74
N ASN A 168 13.69 -25.34 -3.84
CA ASN A 168 13.56 -25.68 -2.41
C ASN A 168 12.57 -24.77 -1.64
N ARG A 169 11.83 -23.89 -2.33
CA ARG A 169 10.88 -22.95 -1.73
C ARG A 169 9.45 -23.44 -1.88
N THR A 170 9.03 -24.33 -1.00
CA THR A 170 7.66 -24.91 -0.98
C THR A 170 6.76 -24.33 0.10
N ALA A 171 7.25 -23.38 0.91
CA ALA A 171 6.44 -22.62 1.86
C ALA A 171 6.04 -21.28 1.26
N GLY A 172 4.87 -20.76 1.67
CA GLY A 172 4.36 -19.47 1.23
C GLY A 172 3.55 -18.75 2.28
N VAL A 173 3.91 -17.50 2.57
CA VAL A 173 3.12 -16.58 3.40
C VAL A 173 2.36 -15.63 2.50
N LYS A 174 1.05 -15.48 2.77
CA LYS A 174 0.19 -14.48 2.17
C LYS A 174 0.15 -13.25 3.05
N ILE A 175 0.37 -12.09 2.45
CA ILE A 175 0.25 -10.79 3.11
C ILE A 175 -0.98 -10.09 2.54
N ALA A 176 -2.06 -10.10 3.30
CA ALA A 176 -3.26 -9.35 2.97
C ALA A 176 -3.05 -7.89 3.39
N THR A 177 -3.30 -6.98 2.47
CA THR A 177 -3.02 -5.56 2.62
C THR A 177 -4.26 -4.75 2.28
N LEU A 178 -4.65 -3.87 3.19
CA LEU A 178 -5.59 -2.79 2.91
C LEU A 178 -4.77 -1.53 2.61
N PHE A 179 -4.84 -1.05 1.38
CA PHE A 179 -4.23 0.21 0.97
C PHE A 179 -5.21 1.36 1.20
N SER A 180 -4.73 2.49 1.69
CA SER A 180 -5.46 3.75 1.81
C SER A 180 -4.94 4.74 0.77
N ALA A 181 -5.82 5.20 -0.09
CA ALA A 181 -5.48 6.23 -1.05
C ALA A 181 -5.20 7.58 -0.37
N ARG A 182 -5.98 7.89 0.67
CA ARG A 182 -5.79 9.10 1.49
C ARG A 182 -4.43 9.11 2.18
N ALA A 183 -4.01 7.98 2.75
CA ALA A 183 -2.69 7.85 3.38
C ALA A 183 -1.55 7.67 2.38
N ASN A 184 -1.88 7.46 1.10
CA ASN A 184 -0.93 7.10 0.04
C ASN A 184 -0.03 5.92 0.48
N GLY A 185 -0.62 4.90 1.11
CA GLY A 185 0.13 3.79 1.66
C GLY A 185 -0.72 2.70 2.31
N PRO A 186 -0.11 1.69 2.92
CA PRO A 186 -0.83 0.63 3.59
C PRO A 186 -1.55 1.17 4.84
N ALA A 187 -2.80 0.72 5.05
CA ALA A 187 -3.62 1.03 6.21
C ALA A 187 -3.74 -0.14 7.18
N ARG A 188 -3.62 -1.36 6.67
CA ARG A 188 -3.69 -2.61 7.45
C ARG A 188 -2.90 -3.70 6.77
N LEU A 189 -2.26 -4.54 7.57
CA LEU A 189 -1.49 -5.70 7.13
C LEU A 189 -1.87 -6.91 7.96
N GLU A 190 -2.04 -8.06 7.30
CA GLU A 190 -2.27 -9.35 7.96
C GLU A 190 -1.43 -10.43 7.26
N LEU A 191 -0.63 -11.18 8.05
CA LEU A 191 0.13 -12.32 7.58
C LEU A 191 -0.69 -13.59 7.80
N THR A 192 -0.92 -14.36 6.75
CA THR A 192 -1.66 -15.62 6.78
C THR A 192 -0.94 -16.67 5.96
N GLY A 193 -1.35 -17.94 6.11
CA GLY A 193 -0.87 -19.02 5.23
C GLY A 193 -1.36 -18.79 3.79
N GLU A 194 -0.58 -19.23 2.80
CA GLU A 194 -0.94 -19.08 1.38
C GLU A 194 -2.30 -19.70 1.04
N ARG A 195 -2.68 -20.78 1.75
CA ARG A 195 -3.95 -21.49 1.53
C ARG A 195 -5.19 -20.73 2.02
N THR A 196 -5.04 -19.67 2.82
CA THR A 196 -6.17 -18.87 3.28
C THR A 196 -6.86 -18.22 2.07
N PRO A 197 -8.17 -18.43 1.85
CA PRO A 197 -8.90 -17.76 0.78
C PRO A 197 -8.81 -16.23 0.90
N GLU A 198 -8.75 -15.52 -0.20
CA GLU A 198 -8.63 -14.05 -0.19
C GLU A 198 -9.81 -13.39 0.51
N VAL A 199 -11.02 -13.87 0.25
CA VAL A 199 -12.25 -13.35 0.89
C VAL A 199 -12.24 -13.43 2.42
N ASP A 200 -11.51 -14.40 3.00
CA ASP A 200 -11.41 -14.56 4.46
C ASP A 200 -10.44 -13.56 5.09
N THR A 201 -9.60 -12.92 4.28
CA THR A 201 -8.70 -11.85 4.73
C THR A 201 -9.39 -10.49 4.80
N LEU A 202 -10.55 -10.33 4.15
CA LEU A 202 -11.35 -9.11 4.19
C LEU A 202 -12.32 -9.16 5.38
N LYS A 203 -11.90 -8.65 6.52
CA LYS A 203 -12.71 -8.55 7.73
C LYS A 203 -13.43 -7.19 7.77
N VAL A 204 -14.60 -7.11 7.14
CA VAL A 204 -15.45 -5.90 7.13
C VAL A 204 -15.92 -5.57 8.54
N GLY A 205 -15.85 -4.28 8.90
CA GLY A 205 -16.28 -3.73 10.19
C GLY A 205 -16.50 -2.22 10.10
N PRO A 206 -16.67 -1.51 11.24
CA PRO A 206 -16.99 -0.07 11.27
C PRO A 206 -15.98 0.85 10.53
N TRP A 207 -14.79 0.36 10.24
CA TRP A 207 -13.74 1.08 9.53
C TRP A 207 -14.05 1.39 8.06
N VAL A 208 -15.08 0.74 7.47
CA VAL A 208 -15.53 1.03 6.09
C VAL A 208 -16.54 2.18 6.02
N LYS A 209 -17.03 2.68 7.17
CA LYS A 209 -18.04 3.74 7.19
C LYS A 209 -17.60 4.95 6.39
N ASP A 210 -18.47 5.39 5.48
CA ASP A 210 -18.26 6.52 4.57
C ASP A 210 -17.00 6.38 3.67
N ALA A 211 -16.39 5.18 3.59
CA ALA A 211 -15.27 4.89 2.70
C ALA A 211 -15.71 4.09 1.48
N VAL A 212 -14.99 4.21 0.37
CA VAL A 212 -15.17 3.38 -0.83
C VAL A 212 -14.15 2.25 -0.80
N LEU A 213 -14.60 1.00 -0.77
CA LEU A 213 -13.75 -0.17 -0.88
C LEU A 213 -13.70 -0.67 -2.33
N LEU A 214 -12.53 -0.59 -2.95
CA LEU A 214 -12.25 -1.20 -4.25
C LEU A 214 -11.83 -2.65 -4.05
N ALA A 215 -12.60 -3.58 -4.61
CA ALA A 215 -12.37 -5.01 -4.47
C ALA A 215 -12.01 -5.65 -5.82
N ASP A 216 -10.92 -6.44 -5.84
CA ASP A 216 -10.61 -7.28 -6.98
C ASP A 216 -11.54 -8.49 -7.06
N LEU A 217 -11.55 -9.18 -8.22
CA LEU A 217 -12.38 -10.37 -8.45
C LEU A 217 -12.14 -11.50 -7.44
N GLY A 218 -10.94 -11.58 -6.83
CA GLY A 218 -10.63 -12.50 -5.75
C GLY A 218 -11.47 -12.26 -4.48
N PHE A 219 -11.91 -11.02 -4.26
CA PHE A 219 -12.76 -10.59 -3.14
C PHE A 219 -14.23 -10.45 -3.50
N TYR A 220 -14.60 -10.75 -4.76
CA TYR A 220 -15.98 -10.61 -5.23
C TYR A 220 -16.93 -11.58 -4.51
N GLN A 221 -17.74 -11.06 -3.62
CA GLN A 221 -18.72 -11.82 -2.87
C GLN A 221 -19.90 -10.92 -2.48
N HIS A 222 -21.12 -11.24 -2.96
CA HIS A 222 -22.32 -10.44 -2.70
C HIS A 222 -22.59 -10.25 -1.21
N ARG A 223 -22.39 -11.30 -0.40
CA ARG A 223 -22.48 -11.20 1.07
C ARG A 223 -21.47 -10.23 1.66
N GLY A 224 -20.28 -10.13 1.07
CA GLY A 224 -19.26 -9.15 1.47
C GLY A 224 -19.71 -7.72 1.17
N PHE A 225 -20.28 -7.50 0.00
CA PHE A 225 -20.84 -6.21 -0.42
C PHE A 225 -22.00 -5.77 0.49
N ALA A 226 -22.93 -6.69 0.78
CA ALA A 226 -24.02 -6.41 1.72
C ALA A 226 -23.49 -5.99 3.11
N ARG A 227 -22.42 -6.64 3.61
CA ARG A 227 -21.82 -6.27 4.89
C ARG A 227 -21.16 -4.90 4.87
N ILE A 228 -20.54 -4.51 3.74
CA ILE A 228 -19.96 -3.17 3.58
C ILE A 228 -21.08 -2.12 3.68
N GLU A 229 -22.18 -2.33 2.97
CA GLU A 229 -23.35 -1.46 2.99
C GLU A 229 -24.00 -1.37 4.37
N GLU A 230 -24.20 -2.52 5.06
CA GLU A 230 -24.70 -2.59 6.44
C GLU A 230 -23.84 -1.81 7.44
N GLN A 231 -22.55 -1.63 7.15
CA GLN A 231 -21.61 -0.82 7.95
C GLN A 231 -21.51 0.64 7.47
N GLY A 232 -22.39 1.08 6.54
CA GLY A 232 -22.40 2.44 6.01
C GLY A 232 -21.25 2.74 5.06
N GLY A 233 -20.64 1.72 4.46
CA GLY A 233 -19.57 1.87 3.48
C GLY A 233 -20.05 1.72 2.05
N PHE A 234 -19.17 2.08 1.12
CA PHE A 234 -19.37 1.90 -0.30
C PHE A 234 -18.40 0.86 -0.85
N TYR A 235 -18.83 0.14 -1.89
CA TYR A 235 -17.97 -0.82 -2.59
C TYR A 235 -17.98 -0.55 -4.09
N LEU A 236 -16.89 -0.97 -4.74
CA LEU A 236 -16.76 -0.97 -6.20
C LEU A 236 -15.93 -2.19 -6.62
N SER A 237 -16.48 -3.04 -7.47
CA SER A 237 -15.80 -4.23 -8.00
C SER A 237 -16.13 -4.46 -9.47
N ARG A 238 -15.22 -5.12 -10.19
CA ARG A 238 -15.60 -5.68 -11.50
C ARG A 238 -16.65 -6.78 -11.32
N LEU A 239 -17.58 -6.85 -12.27
CA LEU A 239 -18.54 -7.94 -12.32
C LEU A 239 -17.82 -9.25 -12.70
N LYS A 240 -18.05 -10.32 -11.93
CA LYS A 240 -17.54 -11.64 -12.32
C LYS A 240 -18.22 -12.14 -13.60
N LYS A 241 -17.47 -12.82 -14.48
CA LYS A 241 -18.01 -13.38 -15.73
C LYS A 241 -19.19 -14.32 -15.55
N ASN A 242 -19.25 -15.04 -14.44
CA ASN A 242 -20.36 -15.93 -14.10
C ASN A 242 -21.48 -15.25 -13.29
N ALA A 243 -21.34 -14.00 -12.96
CA ALA A 243 -22.41 -13.24 -12.33
C ALA A 243 -23.37 -12.73 -13.41
N ASN A 244 -24.65 -13.00 -13.20
CA ASN A 244 -25.72 -12.65 -14.14
C ASN A 244 -26.86 -11.94 -13.39
N PRO A 245 -26.62 -10.67 -12.95
CA PRO A 245 -27.60 -9.93 -12.17
C PRO A 245 -28.88 -9.67 -12.96
N LEU A 246 -30.01 -9.59 -12.23
CA LEU A 246 -31.30 -9.17 -12.75
C LEU A 246 -31.37 -7.65 -12.80
N LEU A 247 -31.69 -7.06 -13.95
CA LEU A 247 -31.90 -5.63 -14.09
C LEU A 247 -33.28 -5.28 -13.53
N ILE A 248 -33.32 -4.32 -12.60
CA ILE A 248 -34.55 -3.88 -11.93
C ILE A 248 -34.87 -2.40 -12.21
N GLY A 249 -33.95 -1.67 -12.83
CA GLY A 249 -34.10 -0.28 -13.26
C GLY A 249 -33.05 0.12 -14.29
N SER A 250 -33.23 1.25 -14.95
CA SER A 250 -32.27 1.81 -15.88
C SER A 250 -32.29 3.32 -15.81
N HIS A 251 -31.10 3.93 -15.72
CA HIS A 251 -30.92 5.38 -15.77
C HIS A 251 -30.75 5.92 -17.21
N LEU A 252 -30.91 5.04 -18.21
CA LEU A 252 -30.68 5.39 -19.61
C LEU A 252 -31.95 5.90 -20.29
N LEU A 253 -31.75 6.92 -21.12
CA LEU A 253 -32.77 7.45 -22.00
C LEU A 253 -32.38 7.22 -23.45
N HIS A 254 -33.34 6.88 -24.30
CA HIS A 254 -33.21 6.91 -25.76
C HIS A 254 -34.24 7.89 -26.32
N ARG A 255 -33.77 8.98 -26.91
CA ARG A 255 -34.64 10.06 -27.45
C ARG A 255 -35.67 10.56 -26.40
N GLY A 256 -35.22 10.76 -25.15
CA GLY A 256 -36.02 11.21 -24.02
C GLY A 256 -36.95 10.16 -23.39
N ARG A 257 -36.93 8.90 -23.87
CA ARG A 257 -37.71 7.79 -23.31
C ARG A 257 -36.81 6.84 -22.55
N ALA A 258 -37.26 6.38 -21.37
CA ALA A 258 -36.56 5.37 -20.61
C ALA A 258 -36.46 4.06 -21.41
N ILE A 259 -35.27 3.45 -21.39
CA ILE A 259 -35.08 2.13 -22.00
C ILE A 259 -35.51 1.11 -20.97
N ASP A 260 -36.51 0.30 -21.35
CA ASP A 260 -37.00 -0.80 -20.50
C ASP A 260 -36.06 -2.00 -20.58
N LEU A 261 -35.28 -2.18 -19.54
CA LEU A 261 -34.40 -3.34 -19.31
C LEU A 261 -34.87 -4.18 -18.10
N VAL A 262 -35.96 -3.78 -17.46
CA VAL A 262 -36.49 -4.45 -16.25
C VAL A 262 -36.84 -5.90 -16.54
N GLY A 263 -36.48 -6.79 -15.64
CA GLY A 263 -36.74 -8.22 -15.77
C GLY A 263 -35.75 -8.99 -16.65
N LYS A 264 -34.86 -8.29 -17.37
CA LYS A 264 -33.81 -8.94 -18.17
C LYS A 264 -32.55 -9.20 -17.33
N ARG A 265 -31.79 -10.23 -17.72
CA ARG A 265 -30.53 -10.52 -17.11
C ARG A 265 -29.35 -9.91 -17.90
N TRP A 266 -28.27 -9.60 -17.21
CA TRP A 266 -27.08 -8.98 -17.82
C TRP A 266 -26.59 -9.73 -19.07
N ASN A 267 -26.51 -11.06 -19.03
CA ASN A 267 -26.05 -11.87 -20.17
C ASN A 267 -26.97 -11.81 -21.40
N GLU A 268 -28.23 -11.41 -21.26
CA GLU A 268 -29.17 -11.20 -22.34
C GLU A 268 -29.03 -9.81 -22.95
N VAL A 269 -28.67 -8.84 -22.12
CA VAL A 269 -28.55 -7.43 -22.51
C VAL A 269 -27.19 -7.12 -23.13
N ALA A 270 -26.09 -7.59 -22.50
CA ALA A 270 -24.72 -7.26 -22.90
C ALA A 270 -24.41 -7.51 -24.40
N PRO A 271 -24.79 -8.64 -25.03
CA PRO A 271 -24.50 -8.89 -26.44
C PRO A 271 -25.28 -8.00 -27.42
N ARG A 272 -26.39 -7.40 -26.95
CA ARG A 272 -27.27 -6.53 -27.73
C ARG A 272 -27.12 -5.05 -27.44
N LEU A 273 -26.15 -4.72 -26.58
CA LEU A 273 -25.89 -3.35 -26.19
C LEU A 273 -25.06 -2.66 -27.28
N HIS A 274 -25.56 -1.53 -27.81
CA HIS A 274 -24.89 -0.72 -28.85
C HIS A 274 -24.53 0.66 -28.33
N ARG A 275 -24.24 0.78 -27.03
CA ARG A 275 -23.91 2.04 -26.37
C ARG A 275 -22.54 1.95 -25.73
N GLU A 276 -21.86 3.07 -25.67
CA GLU A 276 -20.58 3.15 -24.96
C GLU A 276 -20.71 2.92 -23.46
N VAL A 277 -21.85 3.33 -22.87
CA VAL A 277 -22.08 3.25 -21.42
C VAL A 277 -23.48 2.71 -21.12
N LEU A 278 -23.55 1.78 -20.19
CA LEU A 278 -24.77 1.35 -19.49
C LEU A 278 -24.67 1.74 -18.02
N ASP A 279 -25.73 2.29 -17.47
CA ASP A 279 -25.89 2.56 -16.04
C ASP A 279 -27.31 2.10 -15.63
N ALA A 280 -27.37 1.08 -14.79
CA ALA A 280 -28.61 0.41 -14.47
C ALA A 280 -28.64 -0.08 -13.01
N GLU A 281 -29.86 -0.22 -12.44
CA GLU A 281 -30.03 -0.87 -11.16
C GLU A 281 -30.19 -2.38 -11.34
N VAL A 282 -29.57 -3.15 -10.45
CA VAL A 282 -29.58 -4.63 -10.48
C VAL A 282 -29.82 -5.20 -9.11
N GLU A 283 -30.32 -6.42 -9.12
CA GLU A 283 -30.45 -7.27 -7.94
C GLU A 283 -29.43 -8.41 -7.99
N LEU A 284 -28.70 -8.57 -6.88
CA LEU A 284 -27.68 -9.59 -6.66
C LEU A 284 -28.15 -10.53 -5.54
N SER A 285 -28.45 -11.79 -5.88
CA SER A 285 -28.86 -12.79 -4.89
C SER A 285 -27.65 -13.41 -4.19
N PHE A 286 -27.77 -13.71 -2.90
CA PHE A 286 -26.74 -14.41 -2.12
C PHE A 286 -27.30 -15.21 -0.96
N GLN A 287 -26.49 -16.09 -0.38
CA GLN A 287 -26.81 -16.83 0.82
C GLN A 287 -26.17 -16.18 2.04
N ARG A 288 -26.97 -15.84 3.05
CA ARG A 288 -26.45 -15.51 4.39
C ARG A 288 -25.91 -16.76 5.07
N ARG A 289 -25.10 -16.62 6.10
CA ARG A 289 -24.72 -17.77 6.93
C ARG A 289 -25.97 -18.49 7.42
N SER A 290 -25.96 -19.82 7.30
CA SER A 290 -27.04 -20.63 7.86
C SER A 290 -27.19 -20.38 9.36
N TYR A 291 -28.40 -20.20 9.81
CA TYR A 291 -28.73 -20.09 11.21
C TYR A 291 -29.58 -21.28 11.62
N ARG A 292 -29.14 -22.03 12.62
CA ARG A 292 -29.81 -23.28 13.07
C ARG A 292 -30.05 -24.28 11.91
N GLY A 293 -29.03 -24.43 11.05
CA GLY A 293 -29.09 -25.36 9.91
C GLY A 293 -29.97 -24.94 8.72
N LYS A 294 -30.67 -23.80 8.79
CA LYS A 294 -31.48 -23.29 7.67
C LYS A 294 -30.70 -22.28 6.87
N ALA A 295 -30.54 -22.53 5.56
CA ALA A 295 -30.02 -21.56 4.61
C ALA A 295 -31.03 -20.40 4.47
N ARG A 296 -30.53 -19.16 4.47
CA ARG A 296 -31.32 -17.94 4.29
C ARG A 296 -30.82 -17.22 3.05
N GLY A 297 -31.66 -17.25 1.98
CA GLY A 297 -31.42 -16.39 0.82
C GLY A 297 -31.69 -14.94 1.14
N ASP A 298 -30.95 -14.05 0.48
CA ASP A 298 -31.13 -12.61 0.57
C ASP A 298 -30.74 -11.97 -0.76
N THR A 299 -31.10 -10.71 -0.94
CA THR A 299 -30.79 -9.92 -2.14
C THR A 299 -30.15 -8.60 -1.77
N LEU A 300 -29.32 -8.09 -2.66
CA LEU A 300 -28.65 -6.80 -2.55
C LEU A 300 -28.98 -6.00 -3.82
N ARG A 301 -29.48 -4.79 -3.65
CA ARG A 301 -29.61 -3.84 -4.75
C ARG A 301 -28.27 -3.18 -5.00
N ALA A 302 -27.90 -3.08 -6.26
CA ALA A 302 -26.63 -2.51 -6.69
C ALA A 302 -26.81 -1.72 -7.98
N ARG A 303 -25.87 -0.86 -8.28
CA ARG A 303 -25.72 -0.17 -9.56
C ARG A 303 -24.77 -0.98 -10.43
N LEU A 304 -25.19 -1.35 -11.63
CA LEU A 304 -24.37 -1.99 -12.65
C LEU A 304 -23.96 -0.93 -13.67
N ILE A 305 -22.68 -0.76 -13.82
CA ILE A 305 -22.09 0.13 -14.81
C ILE A 305 -21.31 -0.72 -15.79
N ALA A 306 -21.55 -0.55 -17.09
CA ALA A 306 -20.76 -1.18 -18.13
C ALA A 306 -20.25 -0.11 -19.11
N VAL A 307 -18.95 -0.11 -19.36
CA VAL A 307 -18.27 0.82 -20.26
C VAL A 307 -17.61 0.02 -21.36
N TRP A 308 -17.87 0.42 -22.60
CA TRP A 308 -17.29 -0.22 -23.79
C TRP A 308 -15.78 0.04 -23.85
N ASP A 309 -15.03 -1.01 -24.09
CA ASP A 309 -13.59 -0.93 -24.37
C ASP A 309 -13.37 -1.20 -25.86
N GLU A 310 -13.00 -0.16 -26.61
CA GLU A 310 -12.76 -0.25 -28.04
C GLU A 310 -11.55 -1.14 -28.39
N GLU A 311 -10.51 -1.15 -27.55
CA GLU A 311 -9.30 -1.92 -27.80
C GLU A 311 -9.58 -3.44 -27.71
N HIS A 312 -10.30 -3.84 -26.67
CA HIS A 312 -10.61 -5.27 -26.40
C HIS A 312 -11.97 -5.69 -26.97
N ARG A 313 -12.78 -4.77 -27.48
CA ARG A 313 -14.12 -4.99 -28.02
C ARG A 313 -15.04 -5.75 -27.05
N GLU A 314 -14.98 -5.36 -25.79
CA GLU A 314 -15.81 -5.93 -24.72
C GLU A 314 -16.30 -4.84 -23.75
N TYR A 315 -17.37 -5.15 -23.00
CA TYR A 315 -17.81 -4.30 -21.90
C TYR A 315 -17.01 -4.60 -20.63
N HIS A 316 -16.43 -3.59 -20.05
CA HIS A 316 -15.96 -3.64 -18.68
C HIS A 316 -17.14 -3.32 -17.75
N ALA A 317 -17.66 -4.34 -17.09
CA ALA A 317 -18.80 -4.21 -16.19
C ALA A 317 -18.36 -4.13 -14.73
N TYR A 318 -19.00 -3.22 -13.97
CA TYR A 318 -18.73 -2.96 -12.56
C TYR A 318 -20.02 -3.02 -11.75
N VAL A 319 -19.92 -3.42 -10.48
CA VAL A 319 -21.01 -3.36 -9.50
C VAL A 319 -20.61 -2.49 -8.33
N THR A 320 -21.55 -1.65 -7.87
CA THR A 320 -21.31 -0.70 -6.81
C THR A 320 -22.63 -0.29 -6.12
N ASN A 321 -22.54 0.24 -4.89
CA ASN A 321 -23.61 0.97 -4.23
C ASN A 321 -23.36 2.49 -4.19
N LEU A 322 -22.40 2.99 -4.98
CA LEU A 322 -22.16 4.42 -5.10
C LEU A 322 -23.36 5.12 -5.75
N PRO A 323 -23.93 6.18 -5.12
CA PRO A 323 -25.03 6.92 -5.70
C PRO A 323 -24.64 7.59 -7.03
N ILE A 324 -25.60 7.73 -7.94
CA ILE A 324 -25.36 8.37 -9.24
C ILE A 324 -24.94 9.84 -9.11
N GLU A 325 -25.45 10.51 -8.08
CA GLU A 325 -25.11 11.91 -7.77
C GLU A 325 -23.71 12.06 -7.21
N ALA A 326 -23.11 10.95 -6.76
CA ALA A 326 -21.74 10.97 -6.25
C ALA A 326 -20.71 10.93 -7.36
N LEU A 327 -20.89 9.99 -8.30
CA LEU A 327 -19.98 9.73 -9.41
C LEU A 327 -20.78 9.24 -10.63
N SER A 328 -20.46 9.81 -11.82
CA SER A 328 -20.99 9.32 -13.11
C SER A 328 -20.50 7.89 -13.40
N ALA A 329 -21.05 7.26 -14.42
CA ALA A 329 -20.66 5.91 -14.84
C ALA A 329 -19.19 5.87 -15.28
N GLU A 330 -18.73 6.85 -16.04
CA GLU A 330 -17.34 6.98 -16.49
C GLU A 330 -16.39 7.24 -15.30
N GLU A 331 -16.80 8.08 -14.36
CA GLU A 331 -16.02 8.34 -13.15
C GLU A 331 -15.88 7.11 -12.26
N VAL A 332 -16.91 6.27 -12.16
CA VAL A 332 -16.82 4.98 -11.44
C VAL A 332 -15.84 4.03 -12.13
N ALA A 333 -15.88 3.93 -13.46
CA ALA A 333 -14.93 3.11 -14.21
C ALA A 333 -13.49 3.62 -14.04
N ASP A 334 -13.30 4.94 -14.05
CA ASP A 334 -11.99 5.56 -13.79
C ASP A 334 -11.52 5.36 -12.36
N LEU A 335 -12.43 5.47 -11.38
CA LEU A 335 -12.10 5.21 -9.97
C LEU A 335 -11.62 3.76 -9.77
N TYR A 336 -12.23 2.79 -10.44
CA TYR A 336 -11.79 1.39 -10.31
C TYR A 336 -10.33 1.18 -10.75
N ARG A 337 -9.84 1.96 -11.70
CA ARG A 337 -8.44 1.87 -12.14
C ARG A 337 -7.44 2.26 -11.05
N VAL A 338 -7.89 3.00 -10.03
CA VAL A 338 -7.06 3.33 -8.85
C VAL A 338 -6.68 2.06 -8.07
N ARG A 339 -7.44 0.97 -8.21
CA ARG A 339 -7.11 -0.34 -7.64
C ARG A 339 -5.67 -0.78 -7.94
N TRP A 340 -5.13 -0.39 -9.10
CA TRP A 340 -3.75 -0.69 -9.48
C TRP A 340 -2.70 -0.14 -8.49
N SER A 341 -3.05 0.82 -7.64
CA SER A 341 -2.13 1.41 -6.66
C SER A 341 -1.61 0.40 -5.64
N VAL A 342 -2.39 -0.62 -5.28
CA VAL A 342 -1.93 -1.67 -4.36
C VAL A 342 -0.91 -2.60 -5.01
N GLU A 343 -1.02 -2.86 -6.31
CA GLU A 343 -0.02 -3.63 -7.06
C GLU A 343 1.31 -2.86 -7.13
N LEU A 344 1.25 -1.54 -7.32
CA LEU A 344 2.43 -0.67 -7.25
C LEU A 344 3.05 -0.68 -5.85
N LEU A 345 2.24 -0.71 -4.79
CA LEU A 345 2.71 -0.86 -3.41
C LEU A 345 3.47 -2.18 -3.22
N PHE A 346 2.93 -3.30 -3.72
CA PHE A 346 3.63 -4.59 -3.64
C PHE A 346 4.92 -4.61 -4.46
N LYS A 347 4.92 -3.96 -5.63
CA LYS A 347 6.12 -3.79 -6.45
C LYS A 347 7.19 -2.96 -5.72
N GLU A 348 6.77 -1.93 -5.01
CA GLU A 348 7.64 -1.12 -4.14
C GLU A 348 8.20 -1.95 -2.98
N ALA A 349 7.33 -2.64 -2.23
CA ALA A 349 7.72 -3.46 -1.09
C ALA A 349 8.73 -4.56 -1.48
N LYS A 350 8.52 -5.23 -2.60
CA LYS A 350 9.42 -6.28 -3.11
C LYS A 350 10.69 -5.70 -3.75
N GLY A 351 10.56 -4.70 -4.61
CA GLY A 351 11.68 -4.16 -5.39
C GLY A 351 12.60 -3.25 -4.59
N SER A 352 12.03 -2.34 -3.77
CA SER A 352 12.83 -1.37 -3.00
C SER A 352 13.15 -1.85 -1.59
N PHE A 353 12.23 -2.58 -0.93
CA PHE A 353 12.37 -2.99 0.47
C PHE A 353 12.52 -4.50 0.66
N HIS A 354 12.80 -5.24 -0.42
CA HIS A 354 13.19 -6.64 -0.41
C HIS A 354 12.24 -7.58 0.33
N LEU A 355 10.94 -7.30 0.29
CA LEU A 355 9.91 -8.10 0.96
C LEU A 355 9.92 -9.58 0.54
N ASP A 356 10.35 -9.88 -0.69
CA ASP A 356 10.45 -11.22 -1.26
C ASP A 356 11.83 -11.90 -1.08
N ARG A 357 12.80 -11.20 -0.47
CA ARG A 357 14.16 -11.71 -0.26
C ARG A 357 14.36 -12.23 1.16
N VAL A 358 13.56 -13.23 1.53
CA VAL A 358 13.64 -13.89 2.84
C VAL A 358 14.38 -15.20 2.68
N ALA A 359 15.70 -15.17 2.92
CA ALA A 359 16.61 -16.31 2.70
C ALA A 359 17.02 -16.97 4.02
N THR A 360 16.05 -17.55 4.76
CA THR A 360 16.30 -18.22 6.03
C THR A 360 15.31 -19.36 6.26
N SER A 361 15.76 -20.39 6.99
CA SER A 361 14.93 -21.49 7.50
C SER A 361 14.39 -21.23 8.92
N ASN A 362 14.87 -20.18 9.57
CA ASN A 362 14.38 -19.80 10.89
C ASN A 362 13.11 -18.95 10.75
N ARG A 363 12.02 -19.40 11.39
CA ARG A 363 10.71 -18.73 11.34
C ARG A 363 10.76 -17.29 11.83
N TYR A 364 11.35 -17.06 12.97
CA TYR A 364 11.34 -15.74 13.61
C TYR A 364 12.23 -14.74 12.89
N VAL A 365 13.33 -15.20 12.29
CA VAL A 365 14.13 -14.38 11.37
C VAL A 365 13.31 -14.02 10.14
N ALA A 366 12.59 -14.98 9.55
CA ALA A 366 11.77 -14.74 8.36
C ALA A 366 10.67 -13.70 8.63
N GLU A 367 9.90 -13.90 9.72
CA GLU A 367 8.83 -12.98 10.10
C GLU A 367 9.39 -11.58 10.44
N SER A 368 10.50 -11.50 11.17
CA SER A 368 11.16 -10.22 11.50
C SER A 368 11.61 -9.47 10.24
N LEU A 369 12.19 -10.17 9.24
CA LEU A 369 12.58 -9.55 7.97
C LEU A 369 11.37 -9.04 7.18
N ILE A 370 10.25 -9.77 7.19
CA ILE A 370 9.00 -9.32 6.58
C ILE A 370 8.51 -8.03 7.24
N TRP A 371 8.43 -7.99 8.57
CA TRP A 371 8.01 -6.78 9.30
C TRP A 371 8.96 -5.60 9.09
N THR A 372 10.26 -5.87 9.02
CA THR A 372 11.28 -4.86 8.71
C THR A 372 11.08 -4.23 7.33
N SER A 373 10.65 -5.02 6.32
CA SER A 373 10.31 -4.48 5.01
C SER A 373 9.16 -3.47 5.08
N TRP A 374 8.15 -3.77 5.87
CA TRP A 374 7.02 -2.86 6.06
C TRP A 374 7.39 -1.63 6.86
N LEU A 375 8.26 -1.74 7.88
CA LEU A 375 8.79 -0.56 8.59
C LEU A 375 9.51 0.40 7.64
N ALA A 376 10.39 -0.14 6.79
CA ALA A 376 11.12 0.65 5.80
C ALA A 376 10.18 1.33 4.79
N LEU A 377 9.16 0.61 4.32
CA LEU A 377 8.14 1.16 3.43
C LEU A 377 7.35 2.28 4.12
N LEU A 378 6.96 2.12 5.40
CA LEU A 378 6.24 3.15 6.15
C LEU A 378 7.05 4.44 6.29
N VAL A 379 8.34 4.32 6.62
CA VAL A 379 9.24 5.47 6.69
C VAL A 379 9.37 6.14 5.32
N SER A 380 9.57 5.35 4.26
CA SER A 380 9.63 5.85 2.89
C SER A 380 8.35 6.61 2.51
N ARG A 381 7.17 6.03 2.78
CA ARG A 381 5.88 6.66 2.49
C ARG A 381 5.67 7.94 3.29
N ARG A 382 6.08 7.96 4.56
CA ARG A 382 6.01 9.20 5.35
C ARG A 382 6.89 10.30 4.77
N GLY A 383 8.12 9.97 4.35
CA GLY A 383 9.00 10.91 3.65
C GLY A 383 8.41 11.39 2.31
N HIS A 384 7.82 10.48 1.53
CA HIS A 384 7.14 10.84 0.28
C HIS A 384 5.96 11.80 0.52
N ASN A 385 5.16 11.55 1.56
CA ASN A 385 4.05 12.43 1.90
C ASN A 385 4.55 13.83 2.30
N VAL A 386 5.66 13.92 3.08
CA VAL A 386 6.30 15.23 3.38
C VAL A 386 6.69 15.95 2.09
N LEU A 387 7.32 15.26 1.15
CA LEU A 387 7.64 15.86 -0.15
C LEU A 387 6.39 16.40 -0.83
N LEU A 388 5.34 15.60 -0.94
CA LEU A 388 4.09 15.98 -1.62
C LEU A 388 3.34 17.12 -0.90
N GLU A 389 3.43 17.21 0.43
CA GLU A 389 2.87 18.32 1.21
C GLU A 389 3.50 19.67 0.80
N HIS A 390 4.79 19.66 0.41
CA HIS A 390 5.58 20.85 0.09
C HIS A 390 5.85 21.05 -1.41
N VAL A 391 5.23 20.25 -2.26
CA VAL A 391 5.23 20.42 -3.72
C VAL A 391 3.89 21.02 -4.16
N PRO A 392 3.88 21.99 -5.10
CA PRO A 392 2.64 22.52 -5.67
C PRO A 392 1.72 21.39 -6.16
N PRO A 393 0.41 21.43 -5.86
CA PRO A 393 -0.52 20.33 -6.21
C PRO A 393 -0.45 19.91 -7.68
N GLU A 394 -0.28 20.89 -8.59
CA GLU A 394 -0.18 20.69 -10.02
C GLU A 394 1.11 19.97 -10.47
N GLU A 395 2.11 19.87 -9.61
CA GLU A 395 3.40 19.20 -9.89
C GLU A 395 3.56 17.86 -9.16
N ARG A 396 2.67 17.52 -8.22
CA ARG A 396 2.76 16.29 -7.40
C ARG A 396 2.83 15.02 -8.22
N PHE A 397 2.14 14.97 -9.36
CA PHE A 397 2.14 13.83 -10.27
C PHE A 397 3.53 13.46 -10.79
N ARG A 398 4.48 14.41 -10.78
CA ARG A 398 5.87 14.19 -11.20
C ARG A 398 6.70 13.38 -10.20
N TYR A 399 6.16 13.09 -9.02
CA TYR A 399 6.83 12.35 -7.95
C TYR A 399 6.15 10.99 -7.71
N PRO A 400 6.20 10.04 -8.68
CA PRO A 400 5.53 8.76 -8.52
C PRO A 400 6.18 7.94 -7.41
N PRO A 401 5.39 7.24 -6.57
CA PRO A 401 5.89 6.50 -5.40
C PRO A 401 7.00 5.49 -5.70
N LEU A 402 6.93 4.79 -6.82
CA LEU A 402 7.96 3.81 -7.21
C LEU A 402 9.32 4.45 -7.50
N ARG A 403 9.33 5.66 -8.07
CA ARG A 403 10.59 6.37 -8.31
C ARG A 403 11.14 6.93 -7.00
N TRP A 404 10.27 7.50 -6.17
CA TRP A 404 10.60 7.92 -4.81
C TRP A 404 11.27 6.78 -4.04
N SER A 405 10.61 5.63 -3.91
CA SER A 405 11.08 4.53 -3.08
C SER A 405 12.45 3.98 -3.49
N ARG A 406 12.74 3.96 -4.80
CA ARG A 406 14.06 3.56 -5.31
C ARG A 406 15.16 4.51 -4.86
N MET A 407 14.92 5.81 -5.00
CA MET A 407 15.89 6.81 -4.60
C MET A 407 16.03 6.90 -3.09
N PHE A 408 14.89 6.87 -2.37
CA PHE A 408 14.89 6.90 -0.90
C PHE A 408 15.64 5.70 -0.31
N ARG A 409 15.42 4.48 -0.85
CA ARG A 409 16.14 3.28 -0.41
C ARG A 409 17.66 3.48 -0.41
N ASP A 410 18.19 4.10 -1.46
CA ASP A 410 19.63 4.27 -1.66
C ASP A 410 20.20 5.28 -0.66
N GLU A 411 19.44 6.29 -0.31
CA GLU A 411 19.86 7.42 0.52
C GLU A 411 19.33 7.34 1.98
N ALA A 412 18.42 6.41 2.29
CA ALA A 412 17.73 6.34 3.60
C ALA A 412 18.69 6.32 4.79
N ARG A 413 19.81 5.59 4.67
CA ARG A 413 20.82 5.47 5.72
C ARG A 413 21.46 6.80 6.11
N GLU A 414 21.47 7.79 5.21
CA GLU A 414 22.03 9.12 5.49
C GLU A 414 21.14 9.93 6.43
N PHE A 415 19.83 9.66 6.45
CA PHE A 415 18.92 10.28 7.42
C PHE A 415 19.09 9.72 8.83
N LEU A 416 19.50 8.45 8.98
CA LEU A 416 19.48 7.77 10.27
C LEU A 416 20.30 8.46 11.39
N PRO A 417 21.54 8.95 11.17
CA PRO A 417 22.29 9.70 12.21
C PRO A 417 21.52 10.91 12.70
N HIS A 418 20.92 11.66 11.79
CA HIS A 418 20.20 12.89 12.08
C HIS A 418 18.89 12.61 12.83
N VAL A 419 18.16 11.55 12.45
CA VAL A 419 16.97 11.08 13.18
C VAL A 419 17.34 10.70 14.61
N LEU A 420 18.43 9.92 14.82
CA LEU A 420 18.88 9.54 16.15
C LEU A 420 19.38 10.75 16.99
N GLN A 421 20.00 11.75 16.34
CA GLN A 421 20.37 13.02 17.01
C GLN A 421 19.10 13.78 17.44
N ARG A 422 18.10 13.89 16.57
CA ARG A 422 16.82 14.55 16.87
C ARG A 422 16.10 13.87 18.04
N LEU A 423 16.07 12.53 18.05
CA LEU A 423 15.50 11.75 19.15
C LEU A 423 16.19 11.99 20.50
N ARG A 424 17.51 12.20 20.49
CA ARG A 424 18.32 12.52 21.68
C ARG A 424 18.31 14.01 22.04
N ARG A 425 17.48 14.82 21.37
CA ARG A 425 17.41 16.28 21.53
C ARG A 425 18.76 16.98 21.33
N ARG A 426 19.64 16.41 20.51
CA ARG A 426 20.91 17.01 20.12
C ARG A 426 20.71 17.92 18.93
N LYS A 427 21.53 18.99 18.83
CA LYS A 427 21.50 19.88 17.64
C LYS A 427 21.83 19.06 16.40
N VAL A 428 20.95 19.12 15.41
CA VAL A 428 21.17 18.52 14.08
C VAL A 428 21.90 19.54 13.22
N ILE A 429 22.83 19.08 12.39
CA ILE A 429 23.51 19.91 11.40
C ILE A 429 22.68 19.89 10.12
N PRO A 430 22.05 21.01 9.70
CA PRO A 430 21.13 21.03 8.57
C PRO A 430 21.82 20.84 7.21
N ASP A 431 22.99 21.46 7.01
CA ASP A 431 23.63 21.59 5.70
C ASP A 431 23.78 20.27 4.92
N PRO A 432 24.25 19.14 5.51
CA PRO A 432 24.35 17.88 4.78
C PRO A 432 22.99 17.32 4.33
N LEU A 433 21.94 17.57 5.14
CA LEU A 433 20.58 17.11 4.79
C LEU A 433 19.94 18.00 3.71
N ASP A 434 20.23 19.30 3.69
CA ASP A 434 19.75 20.20 2.64
C ASP A 434 20.30 19.80 1.26
N GLU A 435 21.60 19.50 1.18
CA GLU A 435 22.20 18.97 -0.04
C GLU A 435 21.58 17.64 -0.46
N LEU A 436 21.38 16.72 0.50
CA LEU A 436 20.72 15.43 0.26
C LEU A 436 19.31 15.64 -0.30
N LEU A 437 18.49 16.47 0.34
CA LEU A 437 17.13 16.77 -0.08
C LEU A 437 17.10 17.45 -1.46
N GLY A 438 18.03 18.34 -1.75
CA GLY A 438 18.18 18.96 -3.07
C GLY A 438 18.47 17.93 -4.17
N ARG A 439 19.37 16.98 -3.91
CA ARG A 439 19.67 15.88 -4.83
C ARG A 439 18.47 14.96 -5.02
N LEU A 440 17.77 14.62 -3.93
CA LEU A 440 16.61 13.76 -3.96
C LEU A 440 15.46 14.38 -4.75
N ASP A 441 15.12 15.64 -4.53
CA ASP A 441 14.03 16.33 -5.24
C ASP A 441 14.22 16.24 -6.77
N VAL A 442 15.42 16.60 -7.25
CA VAL A 442 15.72 16.55 -8.69
C VAL A 442 15.68 15.13 -9.24
N ARG A 443 16.24 14.14 -8.53
CA ARG A 443 16.32 12.73 -8.99
C ARG A 443 14.98 12.02 -8.94
N MET A 444 14.12 12.37 -7.99
CA MET A 444 12.80 11.74 -7.79
C MET A 444 11.76 12.25 -8.76
N ARG A 445 11.94 13.43 -9.32
CA ARG A 445 11.07 13.99 -10.32
C ARG A 445 11.12 13.16 -11.61
N ASP A 446 9.97 12.75 -12.12
CA ASP A 446 9.86 12.07 -13.42
C ASP A 446 9.64 13.11 -14.54
N PRO A 447 10.62 13.29 -15.45
CA PRO A 447 10.50 14.25 -16.53
C PRO A 447 9.53 13.80 -17.63
N ASN A 448 9.22 12.49 -17.71
CA ASN A 448 8.46 11.90 -18.82
C ASN A 448 6.99 11.67 -18.48
N ILE A 449 6.59 11.88 -17.23
CA ILE A 449 5.19 11.70 -16.85
C ILE A 449 4.39 12.91 -17.25
N THR A 450 3.34 12.70 -18.05
CA THR A 450 2.43 13.76 -18.45
C THR A 450 1.24 13.83 -17.51
N ARG A 451 0.63 15.02 -17.42
CA ARG A 451 -0.56 15.27 -16.60
C ARG A 451 -1.73 14.36 -17.01
N GLU A 452 -1.86 14.04 -18.28
CA GLU A 452 -2.89 13.17 -18.83
C GLU A 452 -2.73 11.71 -18.41
N ARG A 453 -1.48 11.23 -18.21
CA ARG A 453 -1.20 9.89 -17.73
C ARG A 453 -1.43 9.74 -16.23
N PHE A 454 -1.39 10.84 -15.50
CA PHE A 454 -1.70 10.86 -14.07
C PHE A 454 -3.15 11.29 -13.90
N ARG A 455 -3.98 10.42 -13.38
CA ARG A 455 -5.42 10.67 -13.20
C ARG A 455 -5.65 11.69 -12.10
N GLN A 456 -5.56 12.95 -12.47
CA GLN A 456 -5.75 14.07 -11.57
C GLN A 456 -7.21 14.23 -11.18
N GLY A 457 -7.43 14.59 -9.91
CA GLY A 457 -8.73 14.80 -9.33
C GLY A 457 -9.19 13.66 -8.40
N TRP A 458 -8.50 12.51 -8.41
CA TRP A 458 -8.79 11.42 -7.47
C TRP A 458 -8.01 11.55 -6.16
N PHE A 459 -6.77 12.05 -6.24
CA PHE A 459 -5.92 12.27 -5.06
C PHE A 459 -5.50 13.73 -4.99
N GLY A 460 -5.48 14.28 -3.78
CA GLY A 460 -5.09 15.67 -3.51
C GLY A 460 -3.59 15.92 -3.54
#